data_e01272d0841c148664388fa1e43928b3
#
_entry.id   e01272d0841c148664388fa1e43928b3
#
_cell.length_a   1.000
_cell.length_b   1.000
_cell.length_c   1.000
_cell.angle_alpha   90.00
_cell.angle_beta   90.00
_cell.angle_gamma   90.00
#
_symmetry.space_group_name_H-M   'P 1'
#
loop_
_entity.id
_entity.type
_entity.pdbx_description
1 polymer ?
#
loop_
_entity_poly.entity_id
_entity_poly.type
_entity_poly.pdbx_seq_one_letter_code
_entity_poly.pdbx_strand_id
1 'polypeptide(L)'
;MKLDFEFKLGVFAYQLAQLKHDDNRGWHIMYKVPNDYTGQLERKFIRLNRMRAHFEDEDSFLKHANDLVQAINLRLRNNESPYLSDENARCFEPVRTMFEKFLEEKSRYVRPDTYRTYKSHSFCFLNWLDRVSKNCLCMKFTPFMAVKYTEHIKTHVMRINPRTYNDNIKFCRCVFLWGQRHFYFKNNPFKQIRLMTKIEKYREVVTQEQRKQIRAYYEKRCPAYLVVMGLVFNSFIRPREISQIQIKNVDLENNVIHLFPEQTKNRAYRSAILSPELVDILTKELANNYPDDYYLISEGYRPGPTPLTTKAYRKSWVQMRKRLELPDTLQLYSLRDSGIMELLDTELSPREVSEVVGHRDFQSMNNYLHHHSQTLIEKMQRNTPRF
;
A
#
# COMPACT_ATOMS: atom_id res chain seq x y z
N MET A 1 5.06 57.08 7.52
CA MET A 1 4.42 55.75 7.57
C MET A 1 3.25 55.74 6.55
N LYS A 2 3.54 55.36 5.29
CA LYS A 2 2.52 55.26 4.27
C LYS A 2 1.66 54.02 4.55
N LEU A 3 0.41 54.25 4.87
CA LEU A 3 -0.61 53.20 4.89
C LEU A 3 -1.02 52.95 3.45
N ASP A 4 -0.52 51.84 2.87
CA ASP A 4 -1.00 51.41 1.55
C ASP A 4 -2.38 50.78 1.71
N PHE A 5 -3.40 51.61 1.50
CA PHE A 5 -4.77 51.18 1.34
C PHE A 5 -5.03 51.00 -0.15
N GLU A 6 -5.29 49.79 -0.60
CA GLU A 6 -5.83 49.55 -1.94
C GLU A 6 -7.37 49.48 -1.85
N PHE A 7 -8.05 50.45 -2.48
CA PHE A 7 -9.49 50.38 -2.71
C PHE A 7 -9.77 49.72 -4.06
N LYS A 8 -10.41 48.55 -4.08
CA LYS A 8 -11.08 48.08 -5.29
C LYS A 8 -12.54 48.52 -5.27
N LEU A 9 -12.98 49.08 -6.38
CA LEU A 9 -14.40 49.51 -6.58
C LEU A 9 -15.32 48.33 -6.22
N GLY A 10 -15.97 48.52 -5.10
CA GLY A 10 -17.13 47.76 -4.77
C GLY A 10 -17.06 46.92 -3.56
N VAL A 11 -16.04 46.96 -2.62
CA VAL A 11 -16.39 46.22 -1.45
C VAL A 11 -15.48 46.15 -0.23
N PHE A 12 -14.18 45.94 -0.24
CA PHE A 12 -13.48 45.73 1.03
C PHE A 12 -12.18 46.52 1.12
N ALA A 13 -12.09 47.38 2.16
CA ALA A 13 -10.81 47.90 2.58
C ALA A 13 -10.06 46.82 3.35
N TYR A 14 -8.81 46.51 2.97
CA TYR A 14 -7.93 45.58 3.71
C TYR A 14 -6.54 46.21 3.83
N GLN A 15 -5.80 45.77 4.84
CA GLN A 15 -4.38 46.08 4.96
C GLN A 15 -3.57 44.86 4.58
N LEU A 16 -2.67 45.03 3.62
CA LEU A 16 -1.78 43.94 3.17
C LEU A 16 -0.96 43.32 4.32
N ALA A 17 -0.71 42.04 4.19
CA ALA A 17 0.07 41.28 5.12
C ALA A 17 1.53 41.75 5.12
N GLN A 18 2.12 41.85 6.31
CA GLN A 18 3.50 42.22 6.54
C GLN A 18 4.12 41.22 7.54
N LEU A 19 5.34 40.82 7.27
CA LEU A 19 6.14 40.07 8.23
C LEU A 19 6.64 41.04 9.32
N LYS A 20 6.49 40.63 10.59
CA LYS A 20 6.93 41.39 11.75
C LYS A 20 7.62 40.48 12.76
N HIS A 21 8.52 41.06 13.53
CA HIS A 21 9.11 40.44 14.69
C HIS A 21 8.98 41.39 15.89
N ASP A 22 8.50 40.88 17.01
CA ASP A 22 8.45 41.58 18.29
C ASP A 22 8.74 40.64 19.45
N ASP A 23 9.19 41.22 20.60
CA ASP A 23 9.61 40.43 21.77
C ASP A 23 8.49 39.62 22.40
N ASN A 24 7.23 40.03 22.24
CA ASN A 24 6.06 39.37 22.83
C ASN A 24 5.54 38.20 21.98
N ARG A 25 5.62 38.32 20.66
CA ARG A 25 5.02 37.36 19.70
C ARG A 25 6.03 36.59 18.88
N GLY A 26 7.30 37.05 18.87
CA GLY A 26 8.33 36.58 17.96
C GLY A 26 7.96 36.87 16.49
N TRP A 27 8.38 36.00 15.58
CA TRP A 27 8.06 36.13 14.17
C TRP A 27 6.58 35.90 13.90
N HIS A 28 5.90 36.87 13.27
CA HIS A 28 4.49 36.78 12.92
C HIS A 28 4.16 37.58 11.65
N ILE A 29 3.13 37.15 10.95
CA ILE A 29 2.53 37.90 9.84
C ILE A 29 1.29 38.64 10.37
N MET A 30 1.20 39.93 10.10
CA MET A 30 0.08 40.78 10.51
C MET A 30 -0.59 41.39 9.29
N TYR A 31 -1.92 41.31 9.24
CA TYR A 31 -2.79 41.98 8.23
C TYR A 31 -4.09 42.43 8.86
N LYS A 32 -4.84 43.30 8.15
CA LYS A 32 -6.19 43.70 8.59
C LYS A 32 -7.21 43.41 7.53
N VAL A 33 -8.35 42.95 7.97
CA VAL A 33 -9.48 42.57 7.13
C VAL A 33 -10.80 43.03 7.78
N PRO A 34 -11.83 43.32 7.00
CA PRO A 34 -13.13 43.64 7.56
C PRO A 34 -13.71 42.42 8.29
N ASN A 35 -14.32 42.68 9.42
CA ASN A 35 -15.14 41.70 10.10
C ASN A 35 -16.49 41.64 9.41
N ASP A 36 -16.94 40.44 9.00
CA ASP A 36 -18.20 40.25 8.26
C ASP A 36 -19.45 40.68 9.05
N TYR A 37 -19.36 40.75 10.39
CA TYR A 37 -20.47 41.14 11.25
C TYR A 37 -20.48 42.63 11.61
N THR A 38 -19.30 43.22 11.78
CA THR A 38 -19.17 44.60 12.27
C THR A 38 -18.79 45.59 11.19
N GLY A 39 -18.28 45.11 10.04
CA GLY A 39 -17.73 45.96 8.97
C GLY A 39 -16.43 46.68 9.34
N GLN A 40 -15.92 46.51 10.56
CA GLN A 40 -14.69 47.16 11.02
C GLN A 40 -13.46 46.32 10.68
N LEU A 41 -12.35 47.02 10.43
CA LEU A 41 -11.06 46.36 10.15
C LEU A 41 -10.51 45.71 11.40
N GLU A 42 -10.48 44.41 11.41
CA GLU A 42 -9.84 43.59 12.44
C GLU A 42 -8.40 43.22 12.09
N ARG A 43 -7.54 43.26 13.11
CA ARG A 43 -6.14 42.85 13.00
C ARG A 43 -6.03 41.34 13.19
N LYS A 44 -5.46 40.65 12.21
CA LYS A 44 -5.19 39.21 12.25
C LYS A 44 -3.68 38.96 12.34
N PHE A 45 -3.30 37.88 13.06
CA PHE A 45 -1.94 37.48 13.28
C PHE A 45 -1.76 36.01 12.96
N ILE A 46 -0.66 35.68 12.26
CA ILE A 46 -0.19 34.31 12.05
C ILE A 46 1.16 34.19 12.72
N ARG A 47 1.25 33.44 13.81
CA ARG A 47 2.52 33.19 14.54
C ARG A 47 3.36 32.20 13.78
N LEU A 48 4.65 32.50 13.58
CA LEU A 48 5.58 31.70 12.80
C LEU A 48 6.61 30.95 13.67
N ASN A 49 6.56 31.09 15.01
CA ASN A 49 7.55 30.53 15.92
C ASN A 49 7.68 28.99 15.77
N ARG A 50 6.56 28.27 15.64
CA ARG A 50 6.60 26.81 15.40
C ARG A 50 7.21 26.46 14.05
N MET A 51 6.96 27.28 13.04
CA MET A 51 7.52 27.08 11.70
C MET A 51 9.04 27.39 11.71
N ARG A 52 9.48 28.42 12.47
CA ARG A 52 10.90 28.78 12.61
C ARG A 52 11.76 27.59 13.08
N ALA A 53 11.21 26.75 13.97
CA ALA A 53 11.91 25.59 14.50
C ALA A 53 12.23 24.50 13.44
N HIS A 54 11.63 24.56 12.26
CA HIS A 54 11.89 23.62 11.16
C HIS A 54 12.96 24.10 10.17
N PHE A 55 13.58 25.26 10.43
CA PHE A 55 14.62 25.83 9.57
C PHE A 55 15.95 25.91 10.32
N GLU A 56 17.02 25.43 9.69
CA GLU A 56 18.37 25.44 10.25
C GLU A 56 18.96 26.85 10.27
N ASP A 57 18.64 27.66 9.25
CA ASP A 57 19.15 29.03 9.10
C ASP A 57 18.01 30.07 9.02
N GLU A 58 18.34 31.32 9.33
CA GLU A 58 17.39 32.42 9.37
C GLU A 58 16.99 32.89 7.96
N ASP A 59 17.92 32.87 7.03
CA ASP A 59 17.67 33.34 5.66
C ASP A 59 16.64 32.44 4.93
N SER A 60 16.76 31.13 5.07
CA SER A 60 15.78 30.16 4.54
C SER A 60 14.42 30.35 5.18
N PHE A 61 14.37 30.62 6.48
CA PHE A 61 13.13 30.93 7.19
C PHE A 61 12.50 32.24 6.68
N LEU A 62 13.28 33.32 6.59
CA LEU A 62 12.81 34.64 6.13
C LEU A 62 12.30 34.56 4.68
N LYS A 63 13.00 33.86 3.82
CA LYS A 63 12.52 33.61 2.45
C LYS A 63 11.15 32.95 2.45
N HIS A 64 10.99 31.90 3.26
CA HIS A 64 9.70 31.20 3.39
C HIS A 64 8.60 32.06 4.00
N ALA A 65 8.93 32.86 5.02
CA ALA A 65 7.99 33.77 5.65
C ALA A 65 7.53 34.86 4.66
N ASN A 66 8.42 35.38 3.84
CA ASN A 66 8.08 36.33 2.79
C ASN A 66 7.22 35.71 1.68
N ASP A 67 7.50 34.47 1.31
CA ASP A 67 6.63 33.73 0.38
C ASP A 67 5.21 33.58 0.91
N LEU A 68 5.05 33.34 2.23
CA LEU A 68 3.73 33.33 2.89
C LEU A 68 3.04 34.67 2.81
N VAL A 69 3.76 35.77 3.09
CA VAL A 69 3.24 37.14 2.97
C VAL A 69 2.72 37.39 1.57
N GLN A 70 3.49 37.04 0.53
CA GLN A 70 3.06 37.20 -0.87
C GLN A 70 1.80 36.38 -1.17
N ALA A 71 1.73 35.14 -0.71
CA ALA A 71 0.57 34.28 -0.93
C ALA A 71 -0.69 34.84 -0.26
N ILE A 72 -0.59 35.34 0.98
CA ILE A 72 -1.71 36.00 1.68
C ILE A 72 -2.15 37.26 0.91
N ASN A 73 -1.20 38.08 0.47
CA ASN A 73 -1.48 39.28 -0.27
C ASN A 73 -2.17 39.02 -1.61
N LEU A 74 -1.78 37.94 -2.31
CA LEU A 74 -2.46 37.53 -3.53
C LEU A 74 -3.93 37.16 -3.26
N ARG A 75 -4.22 36.45 -2.17
CA ARG A 75 -5.60 36.10 -1.78
C ARG A 75 -6.41 37.34 -1.41
N LEU A 76 -5.82 38.24 -0.62
CA LEU A 76 -6.49 39.50 -0.25
C LEU A 76 -6.84 40.30 -1.49
N ARG A 77 -5.95 40.41 -2.49
CA ARG A 77 -6.19 41.10 -3.76
C ARG A 77 -7.28 40.42 -4.62
N ASN A 78 -7.42 39.11 -4.50
CA ASN A 78 -8.46 38.38 -5.22
C ASN A 78 -9.81 38.34 -4.51
N ASN A 79 -9.98 39.11 -3.41
CA ASN A 79 -11.18 39.10 -2.55
C ASN A 79 -11.56 37.69 -2.06
N GLU A 80 -10.56 36.79 -1.93
CA GLU A 80 -10.77 35.49 -1.27
C GLU A 80 -10.91 35.74 0.23
N SER A 81 -11.80 34.99 0.90
CA SER A 81 -12.08 35.15 2.33
C SER A 81 -10.81 35.31 3.14
N PRO A 82 -10.65 36.45 3.86
CA PRO A 82 -9.45 36.76 4.64
C PRO A 82 -9.38 35.97 5.93
N TYR A 83 -10.46 35.32 6.32
CA TYR A 83 -10.45 34.46 7.48
C TYR A 83 -9.67 33.19 7.13
N LEU A 84 -8.40 33.18 7.54
CA LEU A 84 -7.69 31.93 7.77
C LEU A 84 -8.36 31.31 9.01
N SER A 85 -9.52 30.70 8.82
CA SER A 85 -10.01 29.74 9.80
C SER A 85 -8.90 28.72 10.04
N ASP A 86 -8.86 28.05 11.17
CA ASP A 86 -7.93 26.94 11.42
C ASP A 86 -7.95 25.92 10.27
N GLU A 87 -9.07 25.82 9.56
CA GLU A 87 -9.26 25.05 8.33
C GLU A 87 -8.33 25.50 7.18
N ASN A 88 -8.11 26.81 7.01
CA ASN A 88 -7.25 27.33 5.95
C ASN A 88 -5.77 27.45 6.36
N ALA A 89 -5.45 27.40 7.66
CA ALA A 89 -4.07 27.51 8.14
C ALA A 89 -3.21 26.31 7.71
N ARG A 90 -3.80 25.14 7.52
CA ARG A 90 -3.08 23.92 7.16
C ARG A 90 -2.47 23.93 5.77
N CYS A 91 -3.00 24.72 4.85
CA CYS A 91 -2.38 24.86 3.52
C CYS A 91 -0.98 25.52 3.58
N PHE A 92 -0.65 26.23 4.68
CA PHE A 92 0.66 26.83 4.93
C PHE A 92 1.65 25.90 5.63
N GLU A 93 1.21 24.70 6.03
CA GLU A 93 2.14 23.70 6.55
C GLU A 93 2.95 23.06 5.40
N PRO A 94 4.20 22.62 5.67
CA PRO A 94 4.99 21.87 4.71
C PRO A 94 4.27 20.56 4.30
N VAL A 95 4.42 20.17 3.05
CA VAL A 95 3.93 18.87 2.56
C VAL A 95 4.50 17.71 3.39
N ARG A 96 5.74 17.82 3.86
CA ARG A 96 6.39 16.86 4.75
C ARG A 96 5.59 16.63 6.02
N THR A 97 5.19 17.70 6.70
CA THR A 97 4.39 17.64 7.93
C THR A 97 3.04 16.95 7.69
N MET A 98 2.39 17.22 6.55
CA MET A 98 1.17 16.52 6.16
C MET A 98 1.41 15.01 6.01
N PHE A 99 2.50 14.59 5.36
CA PHE A 99 2.85 13.18 5.21
C PHE A 99 3.15 12.51 6.55
N GLU A 100 3.82 13.18 7.46
CA GLU A 100 4.11 12.68 8.81
C GLU A 100 2.84 12.42 9.61
N LYS A 101 1.91 13.39 9.63
CA LYS A 101 0.60 13.25 10.27
C LYS A 101 -0.25 12.14 9.63
N PHE A 102 -0.21 12.03 8.31
CA PHE A 102 -0.87 10.92 7.61
C PHE A 102 -0.30 9.56 8.05
N LEU A 103 1.02 9.42 8.10
CA LEU A 103 1.67 8.18 8.51
C LEU A 103 1.38 7.86 9.98
N GLU A 104 1.39 8.86 10.86
CA GLU A 104 1.04 8.68 12.27
C GLU A 104 -0.38 8.13 12.42
N GLU A 105 -1.37 8.75 11.75
CA GLU A 105 -2.74 8.26 11.79
C GLU A 105 -2.84 6.84 11.24
N LYS A 106 -2.22 6.56 10.08
CA LYS A 106 -2.31 5.23 9.45
C LYS A 106 -1.62 4.13 10.25
N SER A 107 -0.60 4.47 11.06
CA SER A 107 0.07 3.49 11.93
C SER A 107 -0.89 2.75 12.87
N ARG A 108 -2.02 3.38 13.23
CA ARG A 108 -3.01 2.87 14.19
C ARG A 108 -4.01 1.88 13.58
N TYR A 109 -4.24 1.93 12.25
CA TYR A 109 -5.33 1.16 11.62
C TYR A 109 -4.90 0.21 10.54
N VAL A 110 -3.73 0.47 9.87
CA VAL A 110 -3.29 -0.37 8.78
C VAL A 110 -2.37 -1.48 9.26
N ARG A 111 -2.32 -2.58 8.52
CA ARG A 111 -1.41 -3.69 8.82
C ARG A 111 0.05 -3.23 8.73
N PRO A 112 0.97 -3.84 9.52
CA PRO A 112 2.39 -3.48 9.52
C PRO A 112 3.03 -3.47 8.12
N ASP A 113 2.67 -4.42 7.24
CA ASP A 113 3.17 -4.46 5.85
C ASP A 113 2.64 -3.32 4.99
N THR A 114 1.38 -2.94 5.16
CA THR A 114 0.79 -1.78 4.47
C THR A 114 1.46 -0.50 4.94
N TYR A 115 1.68 -0.38 6.26
CA TYR A 115 2.37 0.77 6.83
C TYR A 115 3.82 0.88 6.33
N ARG A 116 4.55 -0.25 6.27
CA ARG A 116 5.91 -0.29 5.70
C ARG A 116 5.92 0.17 4.24
N THR A 117 4.92 -0.24 3.44
CA THR A 117 4.77 0.19 2.06
C THR A 117 4.49 1.69 1.97
N TYR A 118 3.62 2.22 2.83
CA TYR A 118 3.32 3.66 2.92
C TYR A 118 4.57 4.46 3.28
N LYS A 119 5.36 4.00 4.26
CA LYS A 119 6.65 4.63 4.60
C LYS A 119 7.61 4.67 3.41
N SER A 120 7.73 3.57 2.68
CA SER A 120 8.61 3.48 1.52
C SER A 120 8.20 4.46 0.40
N HIS A 121 6.90 4.52 0.08
CA HIS A 121 6.40 5.46 -0.92
C HIS A 121 6.52 6.91 -0.45
N SER A 122 6.26 7.19 0.83
CA SER A 122 6.46 8.53 1.42
C SER A 122 7.90 8.97 1.31
N PHE A 123 8.85 8.09 1.65
CA PHE A 123 10.27 8.37 1.55
C PHE A 123 10.69 8.71 0.12
N CYS A 124 10.25 7.93 -0.86
CA CYS A 124 10.55 8.19 -2.28
C CYS A 124 10.00 9.55 -2.73
N PHE A 125 8.75 9.85 -2.37
CA PHE A 125 8.10 11.11 -2.73
C PHE A 125 8.79 12.32 -2.09
N LEU A 126 9.02 12.27 -0.77
CA LEU A 126 9.60 13.37 -0.02
C LEU A 126 11.06 13.65 -0.42
N ASN A 127 11.85 12.61 -0.70
CA ASN A 127 13.21 12.78 -1.22
C ASN A 127 13.25 13.47 -2.58
N TRP A 128 12.28 13.17 -3.46
CA TRP A 128 12.15 13.90 -4.71
C TRP A 128 11.73 15.35 -4.47
N LEU A 129 10.74 15.56 -3.60
CA LEU A 129 10.21 16.90 -3.31
C LEU A 129 11.29 17.81 -2.73
N ASP A 130 12.12 17.33 -1.81
CA ASP A 130 13.21 18.09 -1.20
C ASP A 130 14.27 18.56 -2.22
N ARG A 131 14.49 17.77 -3.29
CA ARG A 131 15.39 18.17 -4.39
C ARG A 131 14.79 19.26 -5.27
N VAL A 132 13.46 19.27 -5.43
CA VAL A 132 12.75 20.22 -6.30
C VAL A 132 12.38 21.49 -5.55
N SER A 133 11.95 21.37 -4.30
CA SER A 133 11.50 22.48 -3.45
C SER A 133 11.62 22.08 -1.98
N LYS A 134 12.77 22.36 -1.37
CA LYS A 134 12.99 22.12 0.07
C LYS A 134 11.89 22.85 0.88
N ASN A 135 11.30 22.18 1.85
CA ASN A 135 10.22 22.70 2.69
C ASN A 135 8.99 23.24 1.91
N CYS A 136 8.63 22.59 0.80
CA CYS A 136 7.49 22.97 -0.01
C CYS A 136 6.21 23.02 0.84
N LEU A 137 5.55 24.19 0.85
CA LEU A 137 4.25 24.36 1.50
C LEU A 137 3.14 23.65 0.69
N CYS A 138 2.13 23.15 1.37
CA CYS A 138 0.99 22.49 0.72
C CYS A 138 0.34 23.39 -0.34
N MET A 139 0.16 24.68 -0.06
CA MET A 139 -0.40 25.62 -1.01
C MET A 139 0.44 25.84 -2.28
N LYS A 140 1.77 25.57 -2.21
CA LYS A 140 2.68 25.70 -3.36
C LYS A 140 2.77 24.41 -4.19
N PHE A 141 2.31 23.30 -3.64
CA PHE A 141 2.32 22.02 -4.36
C PHE A 141 1.16 21.97 -5.37
N THR A 142 1.47 22.17 -6.62
CA THR A 142 0.49 22.28 -7.72
C THR A 142 0.30 20.95 -8.48
N PRO A 143 -0.78 20.81 -9.28
CA PRO A 143 -0.91 19.70 -10.22
C PRO A 143 0.26 19.55 -11.19
N PHE A 144 0.93 20.65 -11.56
CA PHE A 144 2.14 20.63 -12.37
C PHE A 144 3.28 19.91 -11.67
N MET A 145 3.48 20.13 -10.37
CA MET A 145 4.47 19.38 -9.58
C MET A 145 4.13 17.89 -9.49
N ALA A 146 2.84 17.54 -9.40
CA ALA A 146 2.42 16.15 -9.45
C ALA A 146 2.79 15.49 -10.80
N VAL A 147 2.64 16.19 -11.92
CA VAL A 147 3.10 15.72 -13.25
C VAL A 147 4.63 15.53 -13.24
N LYS A 148 5.40 16.52 -12.78
CA LYS A 148 6.87 16.39 -12.65
C LYS A 148 7.31 15.19 -11.83
N TYR A 149 6.60 14.90 -10.72
CA TYR A 149 6.88 13.69 -9.96
C TYR A 149 6.65 12.42 -10.77
N THR A 150 5.57 12.35 -11.57
CA THR A 150 5.32 11.18 -12.43
C THR A 150 6.39 10.99 -13.49
N GLU A 151 6.89 12.08 -14.06
CA GLU A 151 8.02 12.06 -15.03
C GLU A 151 9.30 11.58 -14.33
N HIS A 152 9.58 12.11 -13.14
CA HIS A 152 10.72 11.64 -12.34
C HIS A 152 10.67 10.14 -12.06
N ILE A 153 9.51 9.59 -11.65
CA ILE A 153 9.37 8.15 -11.42
C ILE A 153 9.67 7.38 -12.72
N LYS A 154 9.16 7.84 -13.87
CA LYS A 154 9.33 7.17 -15.16
C LYS A 154 10.79 7.15 -15.64
N THR A 155 11.53 8.22 -15.37
CA THR A 155 12.89 8.41 -15.90
C THR A 155 13.99 7.94 -14.96
N HIS A 156 13.83 8.13 -13.65
CA HIS A 156 14.90 7.92 -12.68
C HIS A 156 14.77 6.59 -11.91
N VAL A 157 13.59 6.00 -11.89
CA VAL A 157 13.43 4.65 -11.33
C VAL A 157 13.66 3.66 -12.46
N MET A 158 14.92 3.21 -12.61
CA MET A 158 15.28 2.22 -13.62
C MET A 158 14.30 1.05 -13.64
N ARG A 159 13.72 0.77 -14.81
CA ARG A 159 12.78 -0.34 -15.08
C ARG A 159 11.50 -0.29 -14.23
N ILE A 160 10.91 0.90 -14.07
CA ILE A 160 9.61 0.97 -13.42
C ILE A 160 8.59 0.20 -14.27
N ASN A 161 8.07 -0.88 -13.72
CA ASN A 161 6.96 -1.56 -14.37
C ASN A 161 5.64 -0.81 -14.10
N PRO A 162 4.61 -0.97 -14.97
CA PRO A 162 3.33 -0.29 -14.82
C PRO A 162 2.68 -0.51 -13.45
N ARG A 163 2.87 -1.66 -12.83
CA ARG A 163 2.31 -1.95 -11.50
C ARG A 163 2.95 -1.06 -10.44
N THR A 164 4.28 -0.99 -10.39
CA THR A 164 5.01 -0.17 -9.40
C THR A 164 4.70 1.31 -9.58
N TYR A 165 4.64 1.80 -10.83
CA TYR A 165 4.19 3.15 -11.13
C TYR A 165 2.78 3.40 -10.59
N ASN A 166 1.83 2.54 -10.94
CA ASN A 166 0.44 2.68 -10.52
C ASN A 166 0.27 2.63 -9.01
N ASP A 167 1.04 1.80 -8.31
CA ASP A 167 1.00 1.69 -6.85
C ASP A 167 1.51 2.99 -6.19
N ASN A 168 2.58 3.62 -6.74
CA ASN A 168 3.04 4.93 -6.31
C ASN A 168 1.98 6.02 -6.51
N ILE A 169 1.38 6.09 -7.72
CA ILE A 169 0.36 7.10 -8.01
C ILE A 169 -0.89 6.92 -7.14
N LYS A 170 -1.34 5.68 -6.92
CA LYS A 170 -2.45 5.38 -6.02
C LYS A 170 -2.14 5.79 -4.58
N PHE A 171 -0.92 5.56 -4.13
CA PHE A 171 -0.46 6.01 -2.81
C PHE A 171 -0.51 7.53 -2.72
N CYS A 172 0.06 8.27 -3.68
CA CYS A 172 -0.01 9.72 -3.71
C CYS A 172 -1.47 10.23 -3.72
N ARG A 173 -2.33 9.63 -4.55
CA ARG A 173 -3.77 9.96 -4.52
C ARG A 173 -4.39 9.77 -3.14
N CYS A 174 -4.03 8.69 -2.44
CA CYS A 174 -4.53 8.40 -1.10
C CYS A 174 -4.10 9.46 -0.09
N VAL A 175 -2.80 9.80 -0.06
CA VAL A 175 -2.25 10.81 0.87
C VAL A 175 -2.83 12.19 0.58
N PHE A 176 -2.85 12.62 -0.68
CA PHE A 176 -3.38 13.94 -1.04
C PHE A 176 -4.91 14.02 -0.92
N LEU A 177 -5.64 12.92 -1.04
CA LEU A 177 -7.07 12.87 -0.70
C LEU A 177 -7.28 13.02 0.81
N TRP A 178 -6.44 12.36 1.61
CA TRP A 178 -6.43 12.58 3.06
C TRP A 178 -6.09 14.04 3.38
N GLY A 179 -5.08 14.61 2.73
CA GLY A 179 -4.72 16.02 2.86
C GLY A 179 -5.87 16.97 2.47
N GLN A 180 -6.63 16.65 1.43
CA GLN A 180 -7.82 17.41 1.04
C GLN A 180 -8.91 17.34 2.13
N ARG A 181 -9.18 16.17 2.69
CA ARG A 181 -10.15 15.98 3.78
C ARG A 181 -9.76 16.70 5.08
N HIS A 182 -8.46 16.92 5.27
CA HIS A 182 -7.89 17.60 6.42
C HIS A 182 -7.50 19.05 6.12
N PHE A 183 -8.05 19.65 5.04
CA PHE A 183 -7.90 21.05 4.67
C PHE A 183 -6.47 21.51 4.32
N TYR A 184 -5.55 20.58 3.97
CA TYR A 184 -4.23 20.92 3.42
C TYR A 184 -4.31 21.37 1.97
N PHE A 185 -5.30 20.86 1.21
CA PHE A 185 -5.51 21.11 -0.21
C PHE A 185 -6.99 21.33 -0.52
N LYS A 186 -7.29 22.29 -1.38
CA LYS A 186 -8.64 22.46 -1.94
C LYS A 186 -9.00 21.29 -2.86
N ASN A 187 -8.06 20.86 -3.68
CA ASN A 187 -8.22 19.77 -4.63
C ASN A 187 -7.01 18.83 -4.56
N ASN A 188 -7.24 17.54 -4.82
CA ASN A 188 -6.16 16.56 -4.88
C ASN A 188 -5.32 16.75 -6.17
N PRO A 189 -4.03 17.14 -6.08
CA PRO A 189 -3.19 17.39 -7.25
C PRO A 189 -2.95 16.15 -8.12
N PHE A 190 -3.10 14.94 -7.57
CA PHE A 190 -2.93 13.68 -8.28
C PHE A 190 -4.21 13.12 -8.89
N LYS A 191 -5.37 13.79 -8.75
CA LYS A 191 -6.67 13.28 -9.18
C LYS A 191 -6.68 12.91 -10.67
N GLN A 192 -6.10 13.76 -11.51
CA GLN A 192 -6.13 13.62 -12.98
C GLN A 192 -4.94 12.84 -13.56
N ILE A 193 -3.95 12.45 -12.76
CA ILE A 193 -2.79 11.68 -13.24
C ILE A 193 -3.27 10.32 -13.78
N ARG A 194 -2.98 10.02 -15.04
CA ARG A 194 -3.36 8.73 -15.65
C ARG A 194 -2.47 7.60 -15.14
N LEU A 195 -3.08 6.46 -14.91
CA LEU A 195 -2.37 5.22 -14.62
C LEU A 195 -1.88 4.60 -15.92
N MET A 196 -0.77 3.86 -15.84
CA MET A 196 -0.30 3.05 -16.95
C MET A 196 -1.18 1.82 -17.15
N THR A 197 -1.35 1.38 -18.39
CA THR A 197 -2.00 0.11 -18.70
C THR A 197 -1.24 -1.02 -18.02
N LYS A 198 -1.96 -1.87 -17.32
CA LYS A 198 -1.35 -3.04 -16.69
C LYS A 198 -0.94 -4.03 -17.78
N ILE A 199 0.28 -4.50 -17.69
CA ILE A 199 0.70 -5.68 -18.44
C ILE A 199 0.31 -6.88 -17.60
N GLU A 200 -0.58 -7.69 -18.09
CA GLU A 200 -0.94 -8.95 -17.45
C GLU A 200 0.29 -9.86 -17.44
N LYS A 201 0.73 -10.22 -16.25
CA LYS A 201 1.79 -11.21 -16.07
C LYS A 201 1.12 -12.53 -15.75
N TYR A 202 1.17 -13.41 -16.69
CA TYR A 202 0.81 -14.81 -16.45
C TYR A 202 1.91 -15.43 -15.58
N ARG A 203 1.50 -16.10 -14.52
CA ARG A 203 2.42 -16.94 -13.76
C ARG A 203 2.49 -18.28 -14.45
N GLU A 204 3.70 -18.72 -14.63
CA GLU A 204 3.96 -20.07 -15.11
C GLU A 204 3.51 -21.07 -14.04
N VAL A 205 2.73 -22.06 -14.44
CA VAL A 205 2.31 -23.17 -13.58
C VAL A 205 3.42 -24.23 -13.51
N VAL A 206 3.53 -24.89 -12.38
CA VAL A 206 4.49 -25.99 -12.19
C VAL A 206 3.89 -27.25 -12.82
N THR A 207 4.53 -27.80 -13.84
CA THR A 207 4.06 -29.01 -14.51
C THR A 207 4.15 -30.23 -13.58
N GLN A 208 3.43 -31.30 -13.92
CA GLN A 208 3.46 -32.53 -13.14
C GLN A 208 4.89 -33.12 -13.06
N GLU A 209 5.63 -33.08 -14.16
CA GLU A 209 7.02 -33.57 -14.19
C GLU A 209 7.94 -32.73 -13.31
N GLN A 210 7.83 -31.40 -13.38
CA GLN A 210 8.56 -30.50 -12.49
C GLN A 210 8.20 -30.75 -11.02
N ARG A 211 6.94 -31.01 -10.69
CA ARG A 211 6.54 -31.35 -9.31
C ARG A 211 7.18 -32.63 -8.82
N LYS A 212 7.27 -33.68 -9.65
CA LYS A 212 7.99 -34.91 -9.30
C LYS A 212 9.45 -34.64 -8.99
N GLN A 213 10.15 -33.86 -9.84
CA GLN A 213 11.54 -33.48 -9.62
C GLN A 213 11.73 -32.68 -8.33
N ILE A 214 10.86 -31.69 -8.09
CA ILE A 214 10.86 -30.85 -6.88
C ILE A 214 10.63 -31.72 -5.63
N ARG A 215 9.66 -32.64 -5.69
CA ARG A 215 9.35 -33.56 -4.61
C ARG A 215 10.56 -34.44 -4.28
N ALA A 216 11.14 -35.09 -5.27
CA ALA A 216 12.33 -35.95 -5.10
C ALA A 216 13.53 -35.17 -4.52
N TYR A 217 13.68 -33.91 -4.88
CA TYR A 217 14.70 -33.03 -4.29
C TYR A 217 14.50 -32.83 -2.79
N TYR A 218 13.25 -32.52 -2.36
CA TYR A 218 12.99 -32.26 -0.95
C TYR A 218 12.92 -33.54 -0.11
N GLU A 219 12.44 -34.65 -0.64
CA GLU A 219 12.49 -35.96 0.05
C GLU A 219 13.90 -36.32 0.50
N LYS A 220 14.90 -36.02 -0.34
CA LYS A 220 16.31 -36.31 -0.02
C LYS A 220 16.95 -35.23 0.89
N ARG A 221 16.55 -33.98 0.80
CA ARG A 221 17.29 -32.88 1.45
C ARG A 221 16.58 -32.24 2.64
N CYS A 222 15.28 -32.16 2.60
CA CYS A 222 14.48 -31.54 3.65
C CYS A 222 13.02 -32.01 3.55
N PRO A 223 12.70 -33.24 3.95
CA PRO A 223 11.35 -33.79 3.86
C PRO A 223 10.29 -32.92 4.54
N ALA A 224 10.64 -32.24 5.64
CA ALA A 224 9.72 -31.35 6.34
C ALA A 224 9.22 -30.16 5.46
N TYR A 225 9.96 -29.77 4.41
CA TYR A 225 9.49 -28.73 3.48
C TYR A 225 8.31 -29.19 2.61
N LEU A 226 8.10 -30.51 2.46
CA LEU A 226 6.95 -31.05 1.73
C LEU A 226 5.62 -30.64 2.35
N VAL A 227 5.57 -30.46 3.68
CA VAL A 227 4.38 -29.89 4.36
C VAL A 227 4.06 -28.50 3.80
N VAL A 228 5.08 -27.62 3.69
CA VAL A 228 4.88 -26.27 3.12
C VAL A 228 4.37 -26.36 1.69
N MET A 229 4.91 -27.25 0.88
CA MET A 229 4.48 -27.44 -0.51
C MET A 229 3.03 -27.93 -0.58
N GLY A 230 2.67 -28.93 0.21
CA GLY A 230 1.30 -29.45 0.27
C GLY A 230 0.30 -28.40 0.75
N LEU A 231 0.63 -27.63 1.78
CA LEU A 231 -0.21 -26.52 2.26
C LEU A 231 -0.44 -25.45 1.17
N VAL A 232 0.56 -25.19 0.32
CA VAL A 232 0.42 -24.24 -0.79
C VAL A 232 -0.35 -24.83 -1.96
N PHE A 233 -0.06 -26.08 -2.35
CA PHE A 233 -0.60 -26.72 -3.53
C PHE A 233 -2.01 -27.32 -3.29
N ASN A 234 -2.17 -28.15 -2.27
CA ASN A 234 -3.40 -28.89 -1.99
C ASN A 234 -4.41 -28.07 -1.16
N SER A 235 -3.93 -27.36 -0.14
CA SER A 235 -4.79 -26.60 0.78
C SER A 235 -4.94 -25.13 0.38
N PHE A 236 -4.32 -24.72 -0.70
CA PHE A 236 -4.39 -23.35 -1.22
C PHE A 236 -4.09 -22.26 -0.18
N ILE A 237 -3.19 -22.55 0.80
CA ILE A 237 -2.82 -21.61 1.84
C ILE A 237 -1.70 -20.70 1.30
N ARG A 238 -1.85 -19.38 1.50
CA ARG A 238 -0.81 -18.43 1.06
C ARG A 238 0.43 -18.57 1.95
N PRO A 239 1.66 -18.47 1.40
CA PRO A 239 2.89 -18.59 2.20
C PRO A 239 2.93 -17.69 3.45
N ARG A 240 2.26 -16.52 3.41
CA ARG A 240 2.15 -15.65 4.59
C ARG A 240 1.18 -16.20 5.64
N GLU A 241 0.10 -16.83 5.21
CA GLU A 241 -0.87 -17.46 6.11
C GLU A 241 -0.22 -18.64 6.83
N ILE A 242 0.60 -19.44 6.12
CA ILE A 242 1.35 -20.55 6.71
C ILE A 242 2.20 -20.10 7.91
N SER A 243 2.86 -18.93 7.81
CA SER A 243 3.66 -18.38 8.91
C SER A 243 2.84 -18.00 10.17
N GLN A 244 1.52 -18.07 10.11
CA GLN A 244 0.63 -17.70 11.22
C GLN A 244 -0.15 -18.89 11.79
N ILE A 245 -0.03 -20.07 11.17
CA ILE A 245 -0.73 -21.28 11.63
C ILE A 245 -0.06 -21.80 12.88
N GLN A 246 -0.86 -22.00 13.93
CA GLN A 246 -0.46 -22.65 15.17
C GLN A 246 -1.04 -24.07 15.22
N ILE A 247 -0.50 -24.92 16.10
CA ILE A 247 -0.93 -26.32 16.26
C ILE A 247 -2.45 -26.39 16.54
N LYS A 248 -2.97 -25.55 17.43
CA LYS A 248 -4.41 -25.45 17.72
C LYS A 248 -5.31 -25.13 16.53
N ASN A 249 -4.74 -24.70 15.40
CA ASN A 249 -5.51 -24.44 14.19
C ASN A 249 -5.68 -25.70 13.32
N VAL A 250 -4.95 -26.78 13.61
CA VAL A 250 -4.96 -28.02 12.85
C VAL A 250 -5.99 -28.96 13.45
N ASP A 251 -7.00 -29.28 12.67
CA ASP A 251 -8.07 -30.24 13.02
C ASP A 251 -7.90 -31.48 12.16
N LEU A 252 -7.23 -32.50 12.70
CA LEU A 252 -6.98 -33.76 11.99
C LEU A 252 -8.22 -34.67 11.97
N GLU A 253 -9.17 -34.49 12.87
CA GLU A 253 -10.43 -35.27 12.89
C GLU A 253 -11.29 -34.91 11.67
N ASN A 254 -11.37 -33.60 11.37
CA ASN A 254 -12.15 -33.09 10.24
C ASN A 254 -11.29 -32.85 8.98
N ASN A 255 -9.99 -33.12 9.02
CA ASN A 255 -9.03 -32.93 7.92
C ASN A 255 -8.99 -31.50 7.40
N VAL A 256 -8.97 -30.51 8.31
CA VAL A 256 -8.94 -29.10 7.96
C VAL A 256 -7.92 -28.30 8.80
N ILE A 257 -7.54 -27.14 8.30
CA ILE A 257 -6.85 -26.10 9.06
C ILE A 257 -7.76 -24.89 9.15
N HIS A 258 -8.06 -24.43 10.34
CA HIS A 258 -8.85 -23.25 10.62
C HIS A 258 -7.99 -21.99 10.51
N LEU A 259 -8.33 -21.11 9.57
CA LEU A 259 -7.64 -19.84 9.35
C LEU A 259 -8.55 -18.70 9.81
N PHE A 260 -8.15 -18.03 10.88
CA PHE A 260 -8.90 -16.93 11.48
C PHE A 260 -8.63 -15.58 10.77
N PRO A 261 -9.52 -14.57 10.95
CA PRO A 261 -9.43 -13.27 10.23
C PRO A 261 -8.09 -12.55 10.36
N GLU A 262 -7.41 -12.64 11.50
CA GLU A 262 -6.11 -12.04 11.76
C GLU A 262 -4.99 -12.70 10.94
N GLN A 263 -5.11 -14.00 10.66
CA GLN A 263 -4.15 -14.79 9.90
C GLN A 263 -4.33 -14.63 8.39
N THR A 264 -5.56 -14.35 7.93
CA THR A 264 -5.88 -14.29 6.51
C THR A 264 -5.69 -12.90 5.90
N LYS A 265 -5.32 -12.84 4.62
CA LYS A 265 -5.18 -11.56 3.91
C LYS A 265 -6.50 -10.79 3.84
N ASN A 266 -7.61 -11.50 3.71
CA ASN A 266 -8.93 -10.92 3.47
C ASN A 266 -9.70 -10.62 4.78
N ARG A 267 -9.12 -10.89 5.94
CA ARG A 267 -9.77 -10.78 7.26
C ARG A 267 -11.08 -11.56 7.35
N ALA A 268 -11.12 -12.71 6.71
CA ALA A 268 -12.27 -13.63 6.75
C ALA A 268 -11.81 -14.97 7.30
N TYR A 269 -12.67 -15.61 8.11
CA TYR A 269 -12.48 -16.99 8.52
C TYR A 269 -12.65 -17.90 7.31
N ARG A 270 -11.80 -18.94 7.22
CA ARG A 270 -11.99 -20.05 6.30
C ARG A 270 -11.32 -21.32 6.81
N SER A 271 -11.87 -22.44 6.45
CA SER A 271 -11.21 -23.75 6.62
C SER A 271 -10.47 -24.10 5.33
N ALA A 272 -9.25 -24.57 5.49
CA ALA A 272 -8.44 -25.08 4.38
C ALA A 272 -8.38 -26.61 4.49
N ILE A 273 -8.79 -27.30 3.44
CA ILE A 273 -8.88 -28.77 3.41
C ILE A 273 -7.46 -29.36 3.36
N LEU A 274 -7.20 -30.40 4.13
CA LEU A 274 -5.99 -31.19 4.08
C LEU A 274 -6.20 -32.40 3.13
N SER A 275 -5.25 -32.61 2.23
CA SER A 275 -5.23 -33.84 1.44
C SER A 275 -4.87 -35.05 2.32
N PRO A 276 -5.28 -36.28 1.96
CA PRO A 276 -4.93 -37.48 2.72
C PRO A 276 -3.43 -37.60 3.03
N GLU A 277 -2.60 -37.29 2.04
CA GLU A 277 -1.14 -37.28 2.21
C GLU A 277 -0.67 -36.27 3.28
N LEU A 278 -1.25 -35.07 3.32
CA LEU A 278 -0.93 -34.06 4.34
C LEU A 278 -1.39 -34.50 5.73
N VAL A 279 -2.57 -35.13 5.81
CA VAL A 279 -3.07 -35.69 7.07
C VAL A 279 -2.09 -36.74 7.60
N ASP A 280 -1.64 -37.67 6.77
CA ASP A 280 -0.66 -38.70 7.16
C ASP A 280 0.65 -38.10 7.67
N ILE A 281 1.18 -37.08 6.96
CA ILE A 281 2.43 -36.41 7.36
C ILE A 281 2.24 -35.65 8.68
N LEU A 282 1.15 -34.90 8.81
CA LEU A 282 0.87 -34.09 9.99
C LEU A 282 0.55 -34.97 11.20
N THR A 283 -0.18 -36.06 11.03
CA THR A 283 -0.44 -37.02 12.13
C THR A 283 0.86 -37.57 12.71
N LYS A 284 1.81 -37.95 11.86
CA LYS A 284 3.12 -38.44 12.29
C LYS A 284 3.95 -37.35 12.99
N GLU A 285 3.93 -36.14 12.45
CA GLU A 285 4.71 -35.03 13.02
C GLU A 285 4.12 -34.56 14.36
N LEU A 286 2.77 -34.43 14.44
CA LEU A 286 2.08 -33.95 15.63
C LEU A 286 1.93 -35.00 16.76
N ALA A 287 2.22 -36.26 16.47
CA ALA A 287 2.34 -37.32 17.50
C ALA A 287 3.42 -36.99 18.56
N ASN A 288 4.31 -36.06 18.30
CA ASN A 288 5.30 -35.58 19.27
C ASN A 288 4.75 -34.64 20.35
N ASN A 289 3.44 -34.42 20.40
CA ASN A 289 2.74 -33.61 21.42
C ASN A 289 3.32 -32.22 21.63
N TYR A 290 3.36 -31.42 20.55
CA TYR A 290 3.76 -30.01 20.62
C TYR A 290 2.71 -29.17 21.34
N PRO A 291 3.11 -28.11 22.07
CA PRO A 291 2.17 -27.14 22.65
C PRO A 291 1.26 -26.50 21.61
N ASP A 292 0.02 -26.23 21.97
CA ASP A 292 -1.02 -25.67 21.08
C ASP A 292 -0.68 -24.31 20.49
N ASP A 293 0.11 -23.50 21.20
CA ASP A 293 0.55 -22.16 20.80
C ASP A 293 1.78 -22.17 19.90
N TYR A 294 2.42 -23.34 19.69
CA TYR A 294 3.52 -23.46 18.74
C TYR A 294 3.03 -23.26 17.31
N TYR A 295 3.88 -22.66 16.51
CA TYR A 295 3.62 -22.52 15.08
C TYR A 295 3.86 -23.85 14.37
N LEU A 296 2.96 -24.18 13.43
CA LEU A 296 3.05 -25.42 12.65
C LEU A 296 4.37 -25.51 11.87
N ILE A 297 4.85 -24.36 11.37
CA ILE A 297 6.11 -24.27 10.62
C ILE A 297 7.04 -23.26 11.29
N SER A 298 8.08 -23.80 11.93
CA SER A 298 9.16 -23.09 12.61
C SER A 298 10.53 -23.47 12.01
N GLU A 299 11.60 -23.37 12.79
CA GLU A 299 12.94 -23.73 12.35
C GLU A 299 13.00 -25.18 11.86
N GLY A 300 13.75 -25.43 10.81
CA GLY A 300 13.80 -26.74 10.16
C GLY A 300 12.49 -27.17 9.46
N TYR A 301 11.52 -26.28 9.32
CA TYR A 301 10.17 -26.53 8.76
C TYR A 301 9.34 -27.50 9.61
N ARG A 302 9.60 -27.56 10.91
CA ARG A 302 8.89 -28.37 11.91
C ARG A 302 8.15 -27.46 12.90
N PRO A 303 7.21 -27.99 13.70
CA PRO A 303 6.56 -27.22 14.75
C PRO A 303 7.55 -26.62 15.76
N GLY A 304 7.25 -25.40 16.23
CA GLY A 304 8.10 -24.72 17.18
C GLY A 304 7.59 -23.35 17.63
N PRO A 305 8.23 -22.72 18.63
CA PRO A 305 7.72 -21.51 19.28
C PRO A 305 7.83 -20.26 18.40
N THR A 306 8.67 -20.25 17.39
CA THR A 306 8.94 -19.07 16.56
C THR A 306 8.52 -19.30 15.11
N PRO A 307 7.66 -18.45 14.52
CA PRO A 307 7.19 -18.66 13.16
C PRO A 307 8.30 -18.42 12.14
N LEU A 308 8.38 -19.26 11.13
CA LEU A 308 9.21 -19.01 9.96
C LEU A 308 8.62 -17.89 9.10
N THR A 309 9.49 -17.00 8.65
CA THR A 309 9.11 -15.92 7.76
C THR A 309 8.91 -16.40 6.31
N THR A 310 8.08 -15.71 5.55
CA THR A 310 7.91 -15.96 4.11
C THR A 310 9.22 -15.87 3.32
N LYS A 311 10.22 -15.12 3.84
CA LYS A 311 11.56 -15.06 3.24
C LYS A 311 12.28 -16.40 3.32
N ALA A 312 12.12 -17.15 4.42
CA ALA A 312 12.73 -18.48 4.60
C ALA A 312 12.16 -19.47 3.57
N TYR A 313 10.83 -19.54 3.43
CA TYR A 313 10.20 -20.38 2.41
C TYR A 313 10.69 -20.05 1.00
N ARG A 314 10.72 -18.75 0.67
CA ARG A 314 11.21 -18.29 -0.63
C ARG A 314 12.69 -18.62 -0.85
N LYS A 315 13.54 -18.50 0.17
CA LYS A 315 14.97 -18.80 0.07
C LYS A 315 15.19 -20.27 -0.29
N SER A 316 14.52 -21.19 0.42
CA SER A 316 14.57 -22.62 0.12
C SER A 316 14.09 -22.92 -1.30
N TRP A 317 12.95 -22.34 -1.70
CA TRP A 317 12.42 -22.50 -3.06
C TRP A 317 13.41 -22.02 -4.14
N VAL A 318 14.02 -20.86 -3.97
CA VAL A 318 14.99 -20.30 -4.93
C VAL A 318 16.25 -21.17 -5.01
N GLN A 319 16.73 -21.73 -3.89
CA GLN A 319 17.87 -22.64 -3.86
C GLN A 319 17.55 -23.94 -4.63
N MET A 320 16.41 -24.56 -4.36
CA MET A 320 15.92 -25.73 -5.08
C MET A 320 15.81 -25.47 -6.57
N ARG A 321 15.12 -24.38 -6.96
CA ARG A 321 14.91 -24.00 -8.36
C ARG A 321 16.22 -23.85 -9.12
N LYS A 322 17.20 -23.18 -8.53
CA LYS A 322 18.56 -23.06 -9.11
C LYS A 322 19.26 -24.40 -9.26
N ARG A 323 19.07 -25.29 -8.29
CA ARG A 323 19.70 -26.60 -8.31
C ARG A 323 19.12 -27.55 -9.35
N LEU A 324 17.84 -27.40 -9.63
CA LEU A 324 17.11 -28.16 -10.66
C LEU A 324 17.04 -27.43 -12.01
N GLU A 325 17.74 -26.30 -12.15
CA GLU A 325 17.78 -25.48 -13.38
C GLU A 325 16.39 -25.07 -13.89
N LEU A 326 15.43 -24.93 -12.97
CA LEU A 326 14.07 -24.53 -13.31
C LEU A 326 13.97 -23.01 -13.59
N PRO A 327 13.04 -22.57 -14.46
CA PRO A 327 12.85 -21.18 -14.83
C PRO A 327 12.67 -20.25 -13.62
N ASP A 328 13.20 -19.04 -13.69
CA ASP A 328 13.08 -18.06 -12.61
C ASP A 328 11.69 -17.48 -12.46
N THR A 329 10.83 -17.69 -13.41
CA THR A 329 9.40 -17.41 -13.38
C THR A 329 8.62 -18.31 -12.42
N LEU A 330 9.09 -19.54 -12.18
CA LEU A 330 8.49 -20.47 -11.23
C LEU A 330 8.77 -20.02 -9.78
N GLN A 331 7.77 -19.46 -9.15
CA GLN A 331 7.82 -19.03 -7.75
C GLN A 331 7.12 -20.05 -6.85
N LEU A 332 7.40 -20.03 -5.53
CA LEU A 332 6.65 -20.88 -4.58
C LEU A 332 5.13 -20.72 -4.74
N TYR A 333 4.67 -19.50 -5.04
CA TYR A 333 3.26 -19.22 -5.28
C TYR A 333 2.73 -19.88 -6.57
N SER A 334 3.59 -20.24 -7.52
CA SER A 334 3.20 -20.99 -8.72
C SER A 334 2.60 -22.36 -8.39
N LEU A 335 3.02 -22.98 -7.25
CA LEU A 335 2.37 -24.21 -6.77
C LEU A 335 0.90 -24.01 -6.47
N ARG A 336 0.53 -22.89 -5.82
CA ARG A 336 -0.87 -22.59 -5.55
C ARG A 336 -1.65 -22.38 -6.85
N ASP A 337 -1.05 -21.65 -7.79
CA ASP A 337 -1.67 -21.40 -9.09
C ASP A 337 -1.85 -22.73 -9.86
N SER A 338 -0.88 -23.67 -9.79
CA SER A 338 -0.99 -25.00 -10.37
C SER A 338 -2.09 -25.84 -9.74
N GLY A 339 -2.19 -25.84 -8.41
CA GLY A 339 -3.26 -26.57 -7.71
C GLY A 339 -4.65 -26.03 -8.03
N ILE A 340 -4.80 -24.70 -8.19
CA ILE A 340 -6.07 -24.09 -8.60
C ILE A 340 -6.44 -24.53 -10.03
N MET A 341 -5.45 -24.55 -10.93
CA MET A 341 -5.67 -25.00 -12.31
C MET A 341 -6.12 -26.46 -12.36
N GLU A 342 -5.46 -27.35 -11.60
CA GLU A 342 -5.88 -28.76 -11.52
C GLU A 342 -7.28 -28.92 -10.90
N LEU A 343 -7.61 -28.10 -9.90
CA LEU A 343 -8.95 -28.13 -9.31
C LEU A 343 -10.04 -27.66 -10.30
N LEU A 344 -9.72 -26.71 -11.19
CA LEU A 344 -10.62 -26.28 -12.26
C LEU A 344 -10.81 -27.35 -13.35
N ASP A 345 -9.88 -28.31 -13.47
CA ASP A 345 -10.01 -29.45 -14.39
C ASP A 345 -10.93 -30.56 -13.85
N THR A 346 -11.34 -30.48 -12.58
CA THR A 346 -12.31 -31.37 -11.98
C THR A 346 -13.74 -30.95 -12.36
N GLU A 347 -14.75 -31.68 -11.84
CA GLU A 347 -16.17 -31.39 -12.05
C GLU A 347 -16.67 -30.15 -11.29
N LEU A 348 -15.83 -29.53 -10.43
CA LEU A 348 -16.19 -28.34 -9.66
C LEU A 348 -16.38 -27.13 -10.58
N SER A 349 -17.44 -26.39 -10.32
CA SER A 349 -17.63 -25.09 -10.99
C SER A 349 -16.56 -24.07 -10.56
N PRO A 350 -16.22 -23.10 -11.41
CA PRO A 350 -15.27 -22.03 -11.03
C PRO A 350 -15.67 -21.26 -9.77
N ARG A 351 -16.96 -21.23 -9.46
CA ARG A 351 -17.47 -20.59 -8.24
C ARG A 351 -17.13 -21.41 -7.01
N GLU A 352 -17.35 -22.71 -7.04
CA GLU A 352 -16.99 -23.63 -5.95
C GLU A 352 -15.47 -23.63 -5.72
N VAL A 353 -14.68 -23.67 -6.81
CA VAL A 353 -13.22 -23.51 -6.72
C VAL A 353 -12.85 -22.20 -6.05
N SER A 354 -13.49 -21.09 -6.41
CA SER A 354 -13.25 -19.77 -5.80
C SER A 354 -13.49 -19.75 -4.28
N GLU A 355 -14.55 -20.43 -3.83
CA GLU A 355 -14.91 -20.57 -2.42
C GLU A 355 -13.88 -21.42 -1.66
N VAL A 356 -13.53 -22.60 -2.18
CA VAL A 356 -12.53 -23.49 -1.58
C VAL A 356 -11.17 -22.83 -1.45
N VAL A 357 -10.75 -22.12 -2.51
CA VAL A 357 -9.46 -21.40 -2.54
C VAL A 357 -9.46 -20.16 -1.63
N GLY A 358 -10.62 -19.65 -1.24
CA GLY A 358 -10.77 -18.46 -0.41
C GLY A 358 -10.46 -17.17 -1.17
N HIS A 359 -10.97 -17.01 -2.38
CA HIS A 359 -10.95 -15.74 -3.09
C HIS A 359 -12.02 -14.81 -2.52
N ARG A 360 -11.71 -13.51 -2.39
CA ARG A 360 -12.67 -12.52 -1.90
C ARG A 360 -13.71 -12.16 -2.96
N ASP A 361 -13.28 -12.14 -4.22
CA ASP A 361 -14.12 -11.80 -5.36
C ASP A 361 -13.84 -12.78 -6.50
N PHE A 362 -14.86 -13.03 -7.29
CA PHE A 362 -14.77 -13.93 -8.44
C PHE A 362 -13.85 -13.39 -9.54
N GLN A 363 -13.60 -12.07 -9.57
CA GLN A 363 -12.69 -11.47 -10.55
C GLN A 363 -11.25 -12.02 -10.41
N SER A 364 -10.88 -12.48 -9.20
CA SER A 364 -9.59 -13.15 -8.98
C SER A 364 -9.47 -14.47 -9.75
N MET A 365 -10.58 -15.11 -10.12
CA MET A 365 -10.60 -16.33 -10.92
C MET A 365 -10.31 -16.09 -12.41
N ASN A 366 -10.57 -14.87 -12.92
CA ASN A 366 -10.36 -14.56 -14.34
C ASN A 366 -8.92 -14.85 -14.80
N ASN A 367 -7.94 -14.68 -13.91
CA ASN A 367 -6.54 -14.99 -14.23
C ASN A 367 -6.32 -16.48 -14.54
N TYR A 368 -7.17 -17.37 -14.04
CA TYR A 368 -7.09 -18.81 -14.26
C TYR A 368 -7.99 -19.25 -15.43
N LEU A 369 -9.16 -18.63 -15.56
CA LEU A 369 -10.13 -18.98 -16.60
C LEU A 369 -9.61 -18.69 -18.01
N HIS A 370 -8.78 -17.65 -18.17
CA HIS A 370 -8.13 -17.37 -19.47
C HIS A 370 -7.16 -18.48 -19.92
N HIS A 371 -6.56 -19.21 -18.99
CA HIS A 371 -5.70 -20.36 -19.31
C HIS A 371 -6.48 -21.63 -19.64
N HIS A 372 -7.73 -21.72 -19.21
CA HIS A 372 -8.63 -22.86 -19.46
C HIS A 372 -9.28 -22.85 -20.85
N SER A 373 -8.99 -21.86 -21.69
CA SER A 373 -9.67 -21.69 -22.97
C SER A 373 -9.53 -22.91 -23.91
N GLN A 374 -8.39 -23.59 -23.90
CA GLN A 374 -8.19 -24.79 -24.75
C GLN A 374 -9.03 -25.97 -24.23
N THR A 375 -9.00 -26.26 -22.94
CA THR A 375 -9.81 -27.32 -22.32
C THR A 375 -11.33 -27.01 -22.44
N LEU A 376 -11.68 -25.71 -22.37
CA LEU A 376 -13.05 -25.24 -22.59
C LEU A 376 -13.51 -25.46 -24.05
N ILE A 377 -12.64 -25.21 -25.03
CA ILE A 377 -12.92 -25.46 -26.44
C ILE A 377 -13.16 -26.94 -26.68
N GLU A 378 -12.31 -27.82 -26.12
CA GLU A 378 -12.51 -29.26 -26.23
C GLU A 378 -13.79 -29.73 -25.53
N LYS A 379 -14.13 -29.23 -24.33
CA LYS A 379 -15.38 -29.48 -23.64
C LYS A 379 -16.58 -28.98 -24.44
N MET A 380 -16.50 -27.79 -25.03
CA MET A 380 -17.55 -27.24 -25.89
C MET A 380 -17.74 -28.11 -27.13
N GLN A 381 -16.67 -28.54 -27.79
CA GLN A 381 -16.75 -29.41 -28.97
C GLN A 381 -17.47 -30.76 -28.67
N ARG A 382 -17.21 -31.31 -27.44
CA ARG A 382 -17.88 -32.57 -27.01
C ARG A 382 -19.35 -32.37 -26.63
N ASN A 383 -19.70 -31.21 -26.08
CA ASN A 383 -21.00 -30.92 -25.51
C ASN A 383 -21.85 -29.98 -26.38
N THR A 384 -21.40 -29.59 -27.57
CA THR A 384 -22.19 -28.75 -28.46
C THR A 384 -23.44 -29.55 -28.93
N PRO A 385 -24.66 -29.04 -28.66
CA PRO A 385 -25.87 -29.69 -29.13
C PRO A 385 -25.83 -29.84 -30.66
N ARG A 386 -26.27 -31.00 -31.14
CA ARG A 386 -26.50 -31.16 -32.58
C ARG A 386 -27.80 -30.44 -32.93
N PHE A 387 -27.76 -29.61 -33.97
CA PHE A 387 -28.93 -28.92 -34.48
C PHE A 387 -29.89 -29.86 -35.18
#